data_7e22eeb2ab4a55ab127b8a50ba0545e1
#
_entry.id   7e22eeb2ab4a55ab127b8a50ba0545e1
#
_cell.length_a   1.000
_cell.length_b   1.000
_cell.length_c   1.000
_cell.angle_alpha   90.00
_cell.angle_beta   90.00
_cell.angle_gamma   90.00
#
_symmetry.space_group_name_H-M   'P 1'
#
loop_
_entity.id
_entity.type
_entity.pdbx_description
1 polymer ?
#
loop_
_entity_poly.entity_id
_entity_poly.type
_entity_poly.pdbx_seq_one_letter_code
_entity_poly.pdbx_strand_id
1 'polypeptide(L)'
;MCRRAQGAGFVTWVGTDGERFELVGEAERLRTYRSSPEATRSFCGRCGTPLFFESTRWPGELHITLGSVDPLLAAQLQPQAHVHWAEHVPWIGEIHDGLPRHEASGSS
;
A
#
# COMPACT_ATOMS: atom_id res chain seq x y z
N MET A 1 -7.20 3.30 9.00
CA MET A 1 -5.89 3.96 8.92
C MET A 1 -5.48 4.25 7.48
N CYS A 2 -5.45 3.27 6.60
CA CYS A 2 -5.07 3.51 5.20
C CYS A 2 -6.02 4.45 4.47
N ARG A 3 -7.31 4.39 4.76
CA ARG A 3 -8.28 5.30 4.14
C ARG A 3 -7.94 6.76 4.40
N ARG A 4 -7.61 7.09 5.63
CA ARG A 4 -7.26 8.47 6.01
C ARG A 4 -5.95 8.90 5.36
N ALA A 5 -4.94 8.06 5.42
CA ALA A 5 -3.62 8.38 4.87
C ALA A 5 -3.63 8.52 3.36
N GLN A 6 -4.50 7.77 2.68
CA GLN A 6 -4.59 7.77 1.23
C GLN A 6 -5.71 8.65 0.69
N GLY A 7 -6.63 9.08 1.54
CA GLY A 7 -7.80 9.84 1.12
C GLY A 7 -8.73 9.03 0.22
N ALA A 8 -8.78 7.71 0.41
CA ALA A 8 -9.54 6.81 -0.44
C ALA A 8 -10.36 5.82 0.39
N GLY A 9 -11.39 5.23 -0.21
CA GLY A 9 -12.22 4.23 0.45
C GLY A 9 -11.44 2.97 0.78
N PHE A 10 -10.52 2.59 -0.09
CA PHE A 10 -9.57 1.50 0.13
C PHE A 10 -8.36 1.73 -0.77
N VAL A 11 -7.28 1.01 -0.49
CA VAL A 11 -6.03 1.09 -1.25
C VAL A 11 -5.56 -0.32 -1.53
N THR A 12 -5.07 -0.54 -2.75
CA THR A 12 -4.46 -1.80 -3.14
C THR A 12 -2.94 -1.65 -3.05
N TRP A 13 -2.31 -2.57 -2.32
CA TRP A 13 -0.87 -2.58 -2.11
C TRP A 13 -0.24 -3.78 -2.79
N VAL A 14 0.96 -3.57 -3.36
CA VAL A 14 1.80 -4.64 -3.89
C VAL A 14 2.97 -4.82 -2.94
N GLY A 15 3.06 -5.98 -2.31
CA GLY A 15 4.18 -6.31 -1.43
C GLY A 15 5.37 -6.76 -2.25
N THR A 16 6.54 -6.20 -1.96
CA THR A 16 7.79 -6.54 -2.65
C THR A 16 8.92 -6.75 -1.66
N ASP A 17 10.00 -7.35 -2.16
CA ASP A 17 11.25 -7.47 -1.42
C ASP A 17 12.00 -6.14 -1.51
N GLY A 18 12.09 -5.43 -0.39
CA GLY A 18 12.74 -4.13 -0.33
C GLY A 18 14.23 -4.16 -0.68
N GLU A 19 14.88 -5.31 -0.51
CA GLU A 19 16.29 -5.46 -0.85
C GLU A 19 16.52 -5.47 -2.36
N ARG A 20 15.50 -5.83 -3.12
CA ARG A 20 15.55 -5.84 -4.59
C ARG A 20 15.03 -4.55 -5.19
N PHE A 21 14.57 -3.65 -4.36
CA PHE A 21 14.04 -2.38 -4.81
C PHE A 21 15.17 -1.39 -5.07
N GLU A 22 15.11 -0.70 -6.19
CA GLU A 22 16.06 0.34 -6.53
C GLU A 22 15.30 1.60 -6.94
N LEU A 23 15.61 2.72 -6.30
CA LEU A 23 15.03 3.99 -6.66
C LEU A 23 15.89 4.65 -7.74
N VAL A 24 15.30 4.79 -8.93
CA VAL A 24 15.97 5.37 -10.08
C VAL A 24 15.39 6.74 -10.38
N GLY A 25 16.25 7.72 -10.66
CA GLY A 25 15.83 9.06 -11.04
C GLY A 25 15.86 10.05 -9.88
N GLU A 26 14.84 10.87 -9.78
CA GLU A 26 14.83 12.04 -8.91
C GLU A 26 14.48 11.71 -7.47
N ALA A 27 15.41 11.09 -6.76
CA ALA A 27 15.22 10.71 -5.35
C ALA A 27 14.88 11.90 -4.44
N GLU A 28 15.36 13.09 -4.78
CA GLU A 28 15.08 14.30 -4.03
C GLU A 28 13.62 14.72 -4.04
N ARG A 29 12.82 14.17 -4.92
CA ARG A 29 11.37 14.40 -4.95
C ARG A 29 10.62 13.51 -3.99
N LEU A 30 11.26 12.44 -3.50
CA LEU A 30 10.64 11.54 -2.54
C LEU A 30 10.59 12.18 -1.16
N ARG A 31 9.42 12.18 -0.55
CA ARG A 31 9.22 12.62 0.82
C ARG A 31 8.71 11.47 1.66
N THR A 32 9.06 11.50 2.93
CA THR A 32 8.65 10.45 3.87
C THR A 32 7.92 11.06 5.05
N TYR A 33 6.99 10.28 5.58
CA TYR A 33 6.23 10.65 6.77
C TYR A 33 6.13 9.42 7.68
N ARG A 34 6.51 9.58 8.92
CA ARG A 34 6.36 8.51 9.92
C ARG A 34 4.94 8.56 10.47
N SER A 35 4.10 7.66 9.97
CA SER A 35 2.68 7.64 10.34
C SER A 35 2.43 6.99 11.69
N SER A 36 3.39 6.20 12.18
CA SER A 36 3.38 5.59 13.52
C SER A 36 4.82 5.29 13.91
N PRO A 37 5.09 4.88 15.17
CA PRO A 37 6.46 4.51 15.56
C PRO A 37 7.08 3.41 14.68
N GLU A 38 6.27 2.56 14.09
CA GLU A 38 6.73 1.42 13.28
C GLU A 38 6.64 1.66 11.79
N ALA A 39 5.86 2.63 11.34
CA ALA A 39 5.50 2.75 9.93
C ALA A 39 6.00 4.05 9.31
N THR A 40 6.52 3.93 8.10
CA THR A 40 6.95 5.06 7.29
C THR A 40 6.20 5.02 5.96
N ARG A 41 5.63 6.16 5.57
CA ARG A 41 4.94 6.33 4.29
C ARG A 41 5.76 7.26 3.42
N SER A 42 5.89 6.92 2.15
CA SER A 42 6.64 7.72 1.19
C SER A 42 5.72 8.17 0.07
N PHE A 43 5.90 9.40 -0.35
CA PHE A 43 5.06 10.02 -1.38
C PHE A 43 5.88 10.96 -2.24
N CYS A 44 5.35 11.30 -3.41
CA CYS A 44 6.00 12.27 -4.28
C CYS A 44 5.81 13.67 -3.71
N GLY A 45 6.91 14.36 -3.41
CA GLY A 45 6.87 15.72 -2.87
C GLY A 45 6.42 16.76 -3.87
N ARG A 46 6.39 16.41 -5.16
CA ARG A 46 5.97 17.32 -6.23
C ARG A 46 4.46 17.26 -6.47
N CYS A 47 3.88 16.06 -6.53
CA CYS A 47 2.46 15.91 -6.85
C CYS A 47 1.64 15.27 -5.73
N GLY A 48 2.29 14.81 -4.66
CA GLY A 48 1.61 14.22 -3.51
C GLY A 48 1.20 12.76 -3.68
N THR A 49 1.50 12.12 -4.80
CA THR A 49 1.12 10.73 -5.02
C THR A 49 1.70 9.82 -3.94
N PRO A 50 0.86 9.08 -3.19
CA PRO A 50 1.35 8.06 -2.28
C PRO A 50 2.04 6.95 -3.05
N LEU A 51 3.24 6.56 -2.64
CA LEU A 51 4.05 5.59 -3.38
C LEU A 51 4.34 4.34 -2.58
N PHE A 52 4.92 4.47 -1.38
CA PHE A 52 5.44 3.34 -0.63
C PHE A 52 4.99 3.34 0.81
N PHE A 53 4.97 2.12 1.39
CA PHE A 53 4.73 1.90 2.81
C PHE A 53 5.73 0.87 3.31
N GLU A 54 6.37 1.16 4.44
CA GLU A 54 7.28 0.25 5.13
C GLU A 54 6.91 0.21 6.61
N SER A 55 7.12 -0.95 7.24
CA SER A 55 6.92 -1.09 8.67
C SER A 55 8.00 -1.99 9.26
N THR A 56 8.44 -1.66 10.47
CA THR A 56 9.39 -2.50 11.21
C THR A 56 8.77 -3.85 11.62
N ARG A 57 7.44 -3.97 11.56
CA ARG A 57 6.74 -5.24 11.80
C ARG A 57 7.01 -6.26 10.70
N TRP A 58 7.36 -5.81 9.50
CA TRP A 58 7.67 -6.67 8.36
C TRP A 58 9.01 -6.23 7.76
N PRO A 59 10.14 -6.55 8.45
CA PRO A 59 11.44 -6.11 7.98
C PRO A 59 11.74 -6.61 6.57
N GLY A 60 12.33 -5.74 5.75
CA GLY A 60 12.71 -6.10 4.39
C GLY A 60 11.59 -6.06 3.37
N GLU A 61 10.34 -5.81 3.77
CA GLU A 61 9.21 -5.69 2.86
C GLU A 61 8.95 -4.23 2.50
N LEU A 62 8.74 -3.98 1.22
CA LEU A 62 8.31 -2.68 0.71
C LEU A 62 6.97 -2.88 0.02
N HIS A 63 5.98 -2.09 0.41
CA HIS A 63 4.65 -2.10 -0.19
C HIS A 63 4.49 -0.89 -1.10
N ILE A 64 4.04 -1.13 -2.32
CA ILE A 64 3.89 -0.11 -3.35
C ILE A 64 2.40 0.04 -3.66
N THR A 65 1.93 1.27 -3.83
CA THR A 65 0.54 1.49 -4.24
C THR A 65 0.35 0.96 -5.66
N LEU A 66 -0.70 0.16 -5.87
CA LEU A 66 -0.96 -0.43 -7.18
C LEU A 66 -1.15 0.64 -8.26
N GLY A 67 -1.79 1.75 -7.90
CA GLY A 67 -2.04 2.83 -8.84
C GLY A 67 -0.80 3.53 -9.38
N SER A 68 0.34 3.39 -8.68
CA SER A 68 1.61 3.97 -9.13
C SER A 68 2.45 3.00 -9.97
N VAL A 69 2.02 1.75 -10.10
CA VAL A 69 2.71 0.74 -10.90
C VAL A 69 2.34 0.93 -12.37
N ASP A 70 3.28 0.63 -13.26
CA ASP A 70 3.03 0.68 -14.71
C ASP A 70 1.73 -0.08 -15.05
N PRO A 71 0.82 0.53 -15.82
CA PRO A 71 -0.48 -0.09 -16.10
C PRO A 71 -0.41 -1.48 -16.75
N LEU A 72 0.59 -1.75 -17.58
CA LEU A 72 0.73 -3.06 -18.20
C LEU A 72 1.12 -4.12 -17.17
N LEU A 73 1.98 -3.76 -16.22
CA LEU A 73 2.33 -4.67 -15.12
C LEU A 73 1.17 -4.80 -14.15
N ALA A 74 0.54 -3.70 -13.80
CA ALA A 74 -0.60 -3.70 -12.85
C ALA A 74 -1.73 -4.60 -13.33
N ALA A 75 -1.96 -4.67 -14.65
CA ALA A 75 -3.01 -5.52 -15.23
C ALA A 75 -2.74 -7.02 -15.02
N GLN A 76 -1.49 -7.40 -14.74
CA GLN A 76 -1.10 -8.79 -14.48
C GLN A 76 -1.15 -9.15 -13.00
N LEU A 77 -1.32 -8.16 -12.13
CA LEU A 77 -1.35 -8.37 -10.69
C LEU A 77 -2.80 -8.46 -10.22
N GLN A 78 -3.06 -9.42 -9.32
CA GLN A 78 -4.39 -9.61 -8.75
C GLN A 78 -4.32 -9.55 -7.24
N PRO A 79 -5.28 -8.91 -6.58
CA PRO A 79 -5.31 -8.89 -5.12
C PRO A 79 -5.53 -10.29 -4.58
N GLN A 80 -4.94 -10.58 -3.43
CA GLN A 80 -4.99 -11.89 -2.79
C GLN A 80 -5.84 -11.91 -1.53
N ALA A 81 -6.05 -10.75 -0.91
CA ALA A 81 -6.81 -10.64 0.33
C ALA A 81 -7.22 -9.19 0.60
N HIS A 82 -8.23 -9.05 1.44
CA HIS A 82 -8.57 -7.78 2.08
C HIS A 82 -8.02 -7.79 3.49
N VAL A 83 -7.29 -6.75 3.88
CA VAL A 83 -6.77 -6.61 5.24
C VAL A 83 -7.39 -5.39 5.89
N HIS A 84 -7.31 -5.30 7.22
CA HIS A 84 -7.96 -4.25 8.01
C HIS A 84 -9.45 -4.17 7.71
N TRP A 85 -10.07 -5.34 7.54
CA TRP A 85 -11.49 -5.45 7.19
C TRP A 85 -12.40 -4.86 8.27
N ALA A 86 -11.94 -4.84 9.52
CA ALA A 86 -12.70 -4.26 10.63
C ALA A 86 -13.06 -2.78 10.38
N GLU A 87 -12.25 -2.09 9.57
CA GLU A 87 -12.41 -0.66 9.29
C GLU A 87 -12.90 -0.39 7.86
N HIS A 88 -13.43 -1.42 7.17
CA HIS A 88 -13.82 -1.25 5.77
C HIS A 88 -15.03 -0.31 5.63
N VAL A 89 -15.11 0.36 4.47
CA VAL A 89 -16.28 1.16 4.14
C VAL A 89 -17.48 0.24 3.88
N PRO A 90 -18.70 0.64 4.29
CA PRO A 90 -19.86 -0.28 4.23
C PRO A 90 -20.14 -0.86 2.84
N TRP A 91 -19.96 -0.07 1.78
CA TRP A 91 -20.29 -0.51 0.42
C TRP A 91 -19.31 -1.52 -0.15
N ILE A 92 -18.10 -1.67 0.41
CA ILE A 92 -17.12 -2.61 -0.11
C ILE A 92 -17.60 -4.07 0.06
N GLY A 93 -18.45 -4.32 1.05
CA GLY A 93 -19.02 -5.63 1.29
C GLY A 93 -19.90 -6.14 0.14
N GLU A 94 -20.37 -5.23 -0.72
CA GLU A 94 -21.16 -5.58 -1.89
C GLU A 94 -20.30 -6.14 -3.04
N ILE A 95 -18.99 -6.04 -2.92
CA ILE A 95 -18.07 -6.58 -3.92
C ILE A 95 -17.80 -8.05 -3.61
N HIS A 96 -18.26 -8.93 -4.48
CA HIS A 96 -18.10 -10.37 -4.29
C HIS A 96 -16.93 -10.88 -5.15
N ASP A 97 -15.71 -10.72 -4.64
CA ASP A 97 -14.49 -11.09 -5.36
C ASP A 97 -13.89 -12.41 -4.88
N GLY A 98 -14.45 -13.03 -3.84
CA GLY A 98 -14.00 -14.30 -3.31
C GLY A 98 -12.69 -14.24 -2.52
N LEU A 99 -12.16 -13.04 -2.27
CA LEU A 99 -10.88 -12.91 -1.58
C LEU A 99 -11.05 -13.03 -0.06
N PRO A 100 -10.06 -13.62 0.63
CA PRO A 100 -10.06 -13.64 2.10
C PRO A 100 -10.12 -12.23 2.67
N ARG A 101 -10.83 -12.09 3.80
CA ARG A 101 -11.02 -10.81 4.49
C ARG A 101 -10.50 -10.92 5.91
N HIS A 102 -9.37 -10.26 6.16
CA HIS A 102 -8.72 -10.28 7.47
C HIS A 102 -9.06 -9.03 8.25
N GLU A 103 -9.51 -9.20 9.49
CA GLU A 103 -9.91 -8.08 10.36
C GLU A 103 -8.75 -7.11 10.61
N ALA A 104 -7.52 -7.63 10.66
CA ALA A 104 -6.31 -6.84 10.80
C ALA A 104 -5.39 -7.17 9.63
N SER A 105 -4.06 -7.12 9.83
CA SER A 105 -3.14 -7.47 8.76
C SER A 105 -3.18 -8.98 8.50
N GLY A 106 -3.06 -9.37 7.23
CA GLY A 106 -3.12 -10.77 6.84
C GLY A 106 -1.88 -11.57 7.18
N SER A 107 -0.81 -10.90 7.59
CA SER A 107 0.47 -11.55 7.92
C SER A 107 0.72 -11.63 9.41
N SER A 108 -0.28 -11.39 10.21
CA SER A 108 -0.17 -11.43 11.67
C SER A 108 -0.05 -12.84 12.21
#